data_62d8fe7d345541759230fc3796d5d00e
#
_entry.id   62d8fe7d345541759230fc3796d5d00e
#
_cell.length_a   1.000
_cell.length_b   1.000
_cell.length_c   1.000
_cell.angle_alpha   90.00
_cell.angle_beta   90.00
_cell.angle_gamma   90.00
#
_symmetry.space_group_name_H-M   'P 1'
#
loop_
_entity.id
_entity.type
_entity.pdbx_description
1 polymer ?
#
loop_
_entity_poly.entity_id
_entity_poly.type
_entity_poly.pdbx_seq_one_letter_code
_entity_poly.pdbx_strand_id
1 'polypeptide(L)'
;MLNRNLSFKKIAGGMVAAGFMFGMGAAHAGSIAAAPGSVVTPAITSGALPDSPAAHIDPNVASSKFSGVVSINIRYDGESYICSGALVGKRSVVSAGHCVDTNGNGSYVDLKKPGSDVRVVFNSAPTAAGSPIITASSFAVHKDYQGFNNCPDGSLGCVNDDVAVITLSQDAPDTAKIYKVAVNPLTTGTHITMVGYGTSGDGVNGYYISPDFRIKRSGENYVDLIELDDEQNFEGGNQEVFYADFDGRGRDTFCNLLDICTPILPNDRESGIGGGDSGGPSFVEMYGELMLVANNTFSGRFTNLPYGEGQFGTYFGGIIMGGYKDFLYTATGGKIALVPEPTSIALLGLGALMLGGAARRRKQK
;
A
#
# COMPACT_ATOMS: atom_id res chain seq x y z
N MET A 1 4.54 -24.28 -22.39
CA MET A 1 3.76 -23.84 -21.25
C MET A 1 4.14 -24.74 -20.09
N LEU A 2 5.14 -24.38 -19.30
CA LEU A 2 5.53 -25.09 -18.09
C LEU A 2 4.92 -24.30 -16.92
N ASN A 3 3.87 -24.85 -16.33
CA ASN A 3 3.35 -24.44 -15.04
C ASN A 3 4.41 -24.79 -13.98
N ARG A 4 5.24 -23.83 -13.59
CA ARG A 4 6.12 -23.97 -12.43
C ARG A 4 5.39 -23.40 -11.21
N ASN A 5 4.50 -24.21 -10.62
CA ASN A 5 4.14 -24.03 -9.22
C ASN A 5 5.39 -24.36 -8.39
N LEU A 6 6.20 -23.34 -8.14
CA LEU A 6 7.26 -23.41 -7.16
C LEU A 6 6.61 -23.41 -5.78
N SER A 7 6.41 -24.61 -5.23
CA SER A 7 5.98 -24.75 -3.83
C SER A 7 6.99 -24.07 -2.91
N PHE A 8 6.60 -23.04 -2.25
CA PHE A 8 7.37 -22.29 -1.24
C PHE A 8 8.03 -23.20 -0.18
N LYS A 9 7.43 -24.37 0.09
CA LYS A 9 8.00 -25.39 0.99
C LYS A 9 9.43 -25.84 0.65
N LYS A 10 9.88 -25.68 -0.60
CA LYS A 10 11.26 -26.04 -0.99
C LYS A 10 12.26 -24.92 -0.73
N ILE A 11 11.81 -23.68 -0.67
CA ILE A 11 12.68 -22.51 -0.42
C ILE A 11 12.83 -22.29 1.09
N ALA A 12 11.76 -22.46 1.87
CA ALA A 12 11.80 -22.36 3.34
C ALA A 12 12.68 -23.43 4.01
N GLY A 13 12.72 -24.63 3.46
CA GLY A 13 13.51 -25.75 4.02
C GLY A 13 15.05 -25.56 4.02
N GLY A 14 15.56 -24.58 3.29
CA GLY A 14 16.98 -24.25 3.24
C GLY A 14 17.40 -23.04 4.09
N MET A 15 16.47 -22.22 4.53
CA MET A 15 16.75 -20.96 5.25
C MET A 15 16.54 -21.04 6.76
N VAL A 16 15.91 -22.09 7.28
CA VAL A 16 15.57 -22.25 8.71
C VAL A 16 16.81 -22.37 9.62
N ALA A 17 18.03 -22.53 9.08
CA ALA A 17 19.24 -22.61 9.88
C ALA A 17 19.95 -21.26 10.13
N ALA A 18 19.54 -20.17 9.48
CA ALA A 18 20.04 -18.83 9.79
C ALA A 18 18.94 -18.10 10.55
N GLY A 19 19.11 -18.01 11.87
CA GLY A 19 18.13 -17.38 12.75
C GLY A 19 17.65 -16.04 12.21
N PHE A 20 16.39 -15.95 11.85
CA PHE A 20 15.67 -14.70 11.64
C PHE A 20 15.61 -13.98 13.00
N MET A 21 16.69 -13.35 13.41
CA MET A 21 16.54 -12.19 14.26
C MET A 21 16.07 -11.08 13.33
N PHE A 22 14.74 -10.96 13.21
CA PHE A 22 14.16 -9.67 12.91
C PHE A 22 14.75 -8.71 13.93
N GLY A 23 15.76 -7.95 13.54
CA GLY A 23 15.93 -6.66 14.19
C GLY A 23 14.59 -5.99 13.95
N MET A 24 13.75 -6.00 15.00
CA MET A 24 12.50 -5.28 15.05
C MET A 24 12.82 -3.79 14.87
N GLY A 25 13.11 -3.37 13.64
CA GLY A 25 12.66 -2.08 13.20
C GLY A 25 11.16 -2.25 13.13
N ALA A 26 10.47 -2.10 14.27
CA ALA A 26 9.04 -2.02 14.26
C ALA A 26 8.69 -1.04 13.15
N ALA A 27 7.92 -1.46 12.15
CA ALA A 27 7.20 -0.54 11.30
C ALA A 27 6.15 0.11 12.20
N HIS A 28 6.65 0.88 13.16
CA HIS A 28 5.83 1.73 13.97
C HIS A 28 5.23 2.71 12.98
N ALA A 29 3.95 2.82 12.95
CA ALA A 29 3.31 4.05 12.54
C ALA A 29 4.21 5.15 13.10
N GLY A 30 4.98 5.86 12.23
CA GLY A 30 6.15 6.62 12.65
C GLY A 30 5.84 7.52 13.83
N SER A 31 6.47 7.31 14.96
CA SER A 31 6.25 8.14 16.13
C SER A 31 6.78 9.56 15.83
N ILE A 32 5.92 10.55 15.84
CA ILE A 32 6.29 11.96 15.74
C ILE A 32 6.62 12.44 17.16
N ALA A 33 7.78 12.05 17.67
CA ALA A 33 8.38 12.77 18.79
C ALA A 33 9.13 13.96 18.20
N ALA A 34 8.46 15.09 18.03
CA ALA A 34 9.12 16.35 17.73
C ALA A 34 9.86 16.81 18.99
N ALA A 35 11.15 16.55 19.08
CA ALA A 35 12.00 17.24 20.01
C ALA A 35 12.05 18.74 19.62
N PRO A 36 12.05 19.68 20.58
CA PRO A 36 12.14 21.10 20.27
C PRO A 36 13.42 21.39 19.47
N GLY A 37 13.26 21.86 18.22
CA GLY A 37 14.36 22.25 17.34
C GLY A 37 14.70 21.33 16.20
N SER A 38 13.97 20.21 15.98
CA SER A 38 14.15 19.35 14.81
C SER A 38 13.33 19.87 13.61
N VAL A 39 14.01 20.12 12.49
CA VAL A 39 13.35 20.34 11.19
C VAL A 39 12.92 18.99 10.66
N VAL A 40 11.61 18.76 10.54
CA VAL A 40 11.01 17.52 10.06
C VAL A 40 10.71 17.67 8.57
N THR A 41 11.22 16.77 7.73
CA THR A 41 10.98 16.72 6.27
C THR A 41 10.68 15.28 5.80
N PRO A 42 9.91 15.07 4.72
CA PRO A 42 9.05 13.88 4.47
C PRO A 42 9.33 12.95 3.27
N ALA A 43 8.83 11.84 3.20
CA ALA A 43 8.15 10.66 2.58
C ALA A 43 8.58 10.12 1.19
N ILE A 44 8.33 8.80 0.84
CA ILE A 44 8.76 7.96 -0.30
C ILE A 44 10.26 8.08 -0.59
N THR A 45 10.93 6.96 -0.72
CA THR A 45 12.37 6.93 -1.00
C THR A 45 12.61 7.12 -2.50
N SER A 46 13.45 8.07 -2.86
CA SER A 46 13.88 8.31 -4.25
C SER A 46 14.96 7.32 -4.67
N GLY A 47 15.22 7.26 -5.97
CA GLY A 47 16.34 6.52 -6.55
C GLY A 47 17.72 7.15 -6.25
N ALA A 48 18.66 6.96 -7.16
CA ALA A 48 19.98 7.60 -7.12
C ALA A 48 19.99 8.90 -7.91
N LEU A 49 20.97 9.76 -7.65
CA LEU A 49 21.15 10.99 -8.45
C LEU A 49 21.12 10.72 -9.97
N PRO A 50 20.43 11.57 -10.75
CA PRO A 50 19.95 12.93 -10.40
C PRO A 50 18.63 12.98 -9.64
N ASP A 51 18.01 11.84 -9.34
CA ASP A 51 16.80 11.81 -8.52
C ASP A 51 17.04 12.29 -7.08
N SER A 52 15.96 12.72 -6.43
CA SER A 52 16.02 13.20 -5.04
C SER A 52 14.66 13.14 -4.37
N PRO A 53 14.57 13.04 -3.06
CA PRO A 53 13.29 13.08 -2.34
C PRO A 53 12.44 14.32 -2.63
N ALA A 54 13.05 15.42 -3.02
CA ALA A 54 12.36 16.66 -3.39
C ALA A 54 11.64 16.55 -4.73
N ALA A 55 12.17 15.78 -5.68
CA ALA A 55 11.56 15.55 -7.00
C ALA A 55 10.25 14.76 -6.91
N HIS A 56 10.06 13.99 -5.85
CA HIS A 56 8.89 13.16 -5.60
C HIS A 56 7.74 13.88 -4.88
N ILE A 57 7.94 15.14 -4.45
CA ILE A 57 6.89 15.89 -3.75
C ILE A 57 5.74 16.21 -4.68
N ASP A 58 4.56 15.72 -4.31
CA ASP A 58 3.32 16.09 -4.97
C ASP A 58 2.80 17.42 -4.47
N PRO A 59 2.43 18.36 -5.35
CA PRO A 59 1.88 19.64 -4.92
C PRO A 59 0.53 19.45 -4.23
N ASN A 60 0.31 20.19 -3.16
CA ASN A 60 -0.94 20.18 -2.39
C ASN A 60 -2.01 21.03 -3.08
N VAL A 61 -2.47 20.58 -4.25
CA VAL A 61 -3.47 21.27 -5.08
C VAL A 61 -4.60 20.31 -5.49
N ALA A 62 -5.80 20.85 -5.69
CA ALA A 62 -6.97 20.07 -6.08
C ALA A 62 -6.82 19.36 -7.44
N SER A 63 -5.99 19.90 -8.34
CA SER A 63 -5.71 19.32 -9.65
C SER A 63 -4.71 18.17 -9.62
N SER A 64 -4.06 17.91 -8.49
CA SER A 64 -3.16 16.75 -8.36
C SER A 64 -3.94 15.45 -8.55
N LYS A 65 -3.36 14.53 -9.33
CA LYS A 65 -3.91 13.17 -9.46
C LYS A 65 -3.92 12.41 -8.13
N PHE A 66 -3.16 12.87 -7.15
CA PHE A 66 -3.06 12.31 -5.79
C PHE A 66 -3.81 13.13 -4.73
N SER A 67 -4.72 14.03 -5.11
CA SER A 67 -5.45 14.91 -4.19
C SER A 67 -6.31 14.17 -3.16
N GLY A 68 -6.69 12.93 -3.41
CA GLY A 68 -7.43 12.07 -2.48
C GLY A 68 -6.55 11.15 -1.63
N VAL A 69 -5.23 11.22 -1.76
CA VAL A 69 -4.32 10.54 -0.83
C VAL A 69 -4.14 11.44 0.40
N VAL A 70 -4.38 10.85 1.57
CA VAL A 70 -4.47 11.57 2.84
C VAL A 70 -3.41 11.11 3.82
N SER A 71 -3.00 12.01 4.72
CA SER A 71 -2.24 11.62 5.91
C SER A 71 -3.22 11.26 7.04
N ILE A 72 -2.90 10.20 7.77
CA ILE A 72 -3.68 9.75 8.91
C ILE A 72 -2.81 9.91 10.15
N ASN A 73 -3.24 10.76 11.07
CA ASN A 73 -2.53 11.04 12.30
C ASN A 73 -3.31 10.44 13.47
N ILE A 74 -2.71 9.47 14.13
CA ILE A 74 -3.30 8.71 15.22
C ILE A 74 -2.70 9.24 16.54
N ARG A 75 -3.56 9.58 17.50
CA ARG A 75 -3.16 9.83 18.89
C ARG A 75 -3.78 8.78 19.77
N TYR A 76 -2.96 8.06 20.52
CA TYR A 76 -3.40 7.02 21.43
C TYR A 76 -2.37 6.81 22.55
N ASP A 77 -2.85 6.70 23.80
CA ASP A 77 -2.02 6.46 24.99
C ASP A 77 -0.84 7.45 25.19
N GLY A 78 -1.05 8.71 24.77
CA GLY A 78 -0.04 9.76 24.90
C GLY A 78 0.97 9.79 23.74
N GLU A 79 0.93 8.80 22.86
CA GLU A 79 1.78 8.72 21.68
C GLU A 79 1.08 9.29 20.42
N SER A 80 1.86 9.61 19.42
CA SER A 80 1.37 10.06 18.11
C SER A 80 2.03 9.27 17.00
N TYR A 81 1.20 8.80 16.05
CA TYR A 81 1.63 8.00 14.92
C TYR A 81 1.16 8.63 13.61
N ILE A 82 1.84 8.32 12.52
CA ILE A 82 1.46 8.75 11.18
C ILE A 82 1.32 7.54 10.26
N CYS A 83 0.26 7.53 9.49
CA CYS A 83 -0.01 6.65 8.37
C CYS A 83 -0.48 7.45 7.17
N SER A 84 -0.71 6.75 6.08
CA SER A 84 -1.28 7.25 4.85
C SER A 84 -2.58 6.52 4.52
N GLY A 85 -3.35 7.02 3.57
CA GLY A 85 -4.58 6.37 3.12
C GLY A 85 -5.09 6.94 1.80
N ALA A 86 -6.08 6.25 1.22
CA ALA A 86 -6.74 6.62 -0.02
C ALA A 86 -8.24 6.83 0.17
N LEU A 87 -8.76 7.97 -0.27
CA LEU A 87 -10.20 8.27 -0.24
C LEU A 87 -10.92 7.44 -1.32
N VAL A 88 -11.82 6.54 -0.91
CA VAL A 88 -12.58 5.65 -1.80
C VAL A 88 -14.10 5.91 -1.78
N GLY A 89 -14.53 6.84 -0.97
CA GLY A 89 -15.92 7.29 -0.87
C GLY A 89 -15.96 8.63 -0.14
N LYS A 90 -17.08 9.33 -0.16
CA LYS A 90 -17.20 10.65 0.49
C LYS A 90 -16.79 10.66 1.96
N ARG A 91 -16.94 9.52 2.64
CA ARG A 91 -16.59 9.34 4.06
C ARG A 91 -15.75 8.11 4.33
N SER A 92 -15.16 7.49 3.31
CA SER A 92 -14.44 6.23 3.45
C SER A 92 -13.01 6.37 2.95
N VAL A 93 -12.06 6.09 3.83
CA VAL A 93 -10.63 6.05 3.53
C VAL A 93 -10.14 4.63 3.77
N VAL A 94 -9.49 4.03 2.76
CA VAL A 94 -8.76 2.77 2.91
C VAL A 94 -7.38 3.07 3.46
N SER A 95 -6.94 2.26 4.42
CA SER A 95 -5.62 2.30 5.05
C SER A 95 -5.23 0.89 5.52
N ALA A 96 -4.15 0.77 6.27
CA ALA A 96 -3.71 -0.49 6.86
C ALA A 96 -4.36 -0.72 8.24
N GLY A 97 -4.55 -1.98 8.64
CA GLY A 97 -5.10 -2.36 9.94
C GLY A 97 -4.19 -1.94 11.09
N HIS A 98 -2.88 -2.12 10.93
CA HIS A 98 -1.90 -1.72 11.94
C HIS A 98 -1.87 -0.20 12.22
N CYS A 99 -2.41 0.63 11.33
CA CYS A 99 -2.55 2.07 11.57
C CYS A 99 -3.53 2.39 12.71
N VAL A 100 -4.47 1.50 12.99
CA VAL A 100 -5.41 1.59 14.12
C VAL A 100 -5.16 0.54 15.19
N ASP A 101 -4.13 -0.29 15.02
CA ASP A 101 -3.57 -1.23 15.99
C ASP A 101 -2.13 -0.81 16.31
N THR A 102 -1.98 0.24 17.11
CA THR A 102 -0.68 0.87 17.38
C THR A 102 0.31 0.00 18.12
N ASN A 103 -0.16 -1.09 18.72
CA ASN A 103 0.66 -2.06 19.46
C ASN A 103 0.97 -3.32 18.63
N GLY A 104 0.37 -3.49 17.46
CA GLY A 104 0.54 -4.64 16.59
C GLY A 104 0.10 -5.98 17.18
N ASN A 105 -0.90 -5.96 18.08
CA ASN A 105 -1.36 -7.13 18.81
C ASN A 105 -2.86 -7.45 18.63
N GLY A 106 -3.50 -6.83 17.64
CA GLY A 106 -4.94 -6.94 17.38
C GLY A 106 -5.82 -6.11 18.31
N SER A 107 -5.24 -5.19 19.11
CA SER A 107 -5.98 -4.30 19.99
C SER A 107 -6.04 -2.90 19.43
N TYR A 108 -7.22 -2.48 19.03
CA TYR A 108 -7.42 -1.24 18.27
C TYR A 108 -7.55 0.01 19.13
N VAL A 109 -7.26 1.16 18.52
CA VAL A 109 -7.45 2.49 19.13
C VAL A 109 -8.89 2.66 19.60
N ASP A 110 -9.07 2.97 20.89
CA ASP A 110 -10.39 3.32 21.44
C ASP A 110 -10.69 4.81 21.22
N LEU A 111 -11.51 5.11 20.22
CA LEU A 111 -11.93 6.48 19.90
C LEU A 111 -12.75 7.16 21.01
N LYS A 112 -13.21 6.43 22.04
CA LYS A 112 -13.94 6.97 23.20
C LYS A 112 -13.00 7.34 24.34
N LYS A 113 -11.75 6.88 24.31
CA LYS A 113 -10.76 7.20 25.34
C LYS A 113 -10.34 8.67 25.23
N PRO A 114 -10.40 9.44 26.31
CA PRO A 114 -9.97 10.84 26.30
C PRO A 114 -8.52 10.99 25.79
N GLY A 115 -8.29 11.91 24.84
CA GLY A 115 -6.98 12.12 24.24
C GLY A 115 -6.65 11.20 23.07
N SER A 116 -7.56 10.27 22.74
CA SER A 116 -7.42 9.38 21.58
C SER A 116 -8.23 9.90 20.40
N ASP A 117 -7.61 9.96 19.23
CA ASP A 117 -8.29 10.26 17.96
C ASP A 117 -7.51 9.71 16.75
N VAL A 118 -8.24 9.53 15.66
CA VAL A 118 -7.70 9.28 14.33
C VAL A 118 -8.10 10.45 13.45
N ARG A 119 -7.13 11.26 13.04
CA ARG A 119 -7.31 12.49 12.26
C ARG A 119 -6.85 12.30 10.84
N VAL A 120 -7.73 12.50 9.90
CA VAL A 120 -7.44 12.43 8.47
C VAL A 120 -7.21 13.86 7.96
N VAL A 121 -6.01 14.10 7.42
CA VAL A 121 -5.56 15.41 6.92
C VAL A 121 -5.63 15.42 5.40
N PHE A 122 -6.39 16.37 4.85
CA PHE A 122 -6.58 16.55 3.42
C PHE A 122 -5.70 17.67 2.90
N ASN A 123 -4.66 17.31 2.16
CA ASN A 123 -3.72 18.27 1.55
C ASN A 123 -4.08 18.60 0.08
N SER A 124 -5.32 18.40 -0.32
CA SER A 124 -5.79 18.65 -1.70
C SER A 124 -5.90 20.14 -2.05
N ALA A 125 -6.15 21.00 -1.07
CA ALA A 125 -6.22 22.45 -1.23
C ALA A 125 -6.13 23.12 0.14
N PRO A 126 -4.92 23.23 0.76
CA PRO A 126 -4.76 23.88 2.03
C PRO A 126 -5.09 25.37 1.92
N THR A 127 -5.75 25.90 2.93
CA THR A 127 -6.06 27.34 3.07
C THR A 127 -5.03 28.05 3.95
N ALA A 128 -5.16 29.35 4.15
CA ALA A 128 -4.34 30.09 5.10
C ALA A 128 -4.50 29.57 6.56
N ALA A 129 -5.61 28.91 6.88
CA ALA A 129 -5.84 28.24 8.15
C ALA A 129 -5.22 26.82 8.22
N GLY A 130 -4.61 26.33 7.13
CA GLY A 130 -4.02 25.03 7.01
C GLY A 130 -4.87 24.04 6.21
N SER A 131 -4.47 22.78 6.25
CA SER A 131 -5.18 21.66 5.60
C SER A 131 -6.43 21.29 6.39
N PRO A 132 -7.56 20.97 5.72
CA PRO A 132 -8.73 20.41 6.39
C PRO A 132 -8.40 19.12 7.14
N ILE A 133 -8.85 19.02 8.39
CA ILE A 133 -8.70 17.84 9.25
C ILE A 133 -10.07 17.33 9.61
N ILE A 134 -10.32 16.06 9.34
CA ILE A 134 -11.57 15.38 9.68
C ILE A 134 -11.23 14.18 10.57
N THR A 135 -11.87 14.11 11.74
CA THR A 135 -11.68 12.96 12.63
C THR A 135 -12.48 11.75 12.15
N ALA A 136 -11.95 10.57 12.41
CA ALA A 136 -12.71 9.35 12.23
C ALA A 136 -13.90 9.28 13.21
N SER A 137 -15.05 8.83 12.73
CA SER A 137 -16.19 8.44 13.58
C SER A 137 -16.13 6.97 13.99
N SER A 138 -15.54 6.13 13.14
CA SER A 138 -15.30 4.71 13.35
C SER A 138 -14.26 4.19 12.35
N PHE A 139 -13.85 2.96 12.53
CA PHE A 139 -13.09 2.21 11.54
C PHE A 139 -13.51 0.73 11.58
N ALA A 140 -13.27 0.02 10.49
CA ALA A 140 -13.37 -1.43 10.39
C ALA A 140 -12.02 -1.98 9.97
N VAL A 141 -11.56 -3.05 10.61
CA VAL A 141 -10.36 -3.80 10.24
C VAL A 141 -10.81 -5.17 9.75
N HIS A 142 -10.07 -5.77 8.82
CA HIS A 142 -10.40 -7.11 8.34
C HIS A 142 -10.42 -8.10 9.50
N LYS A 143 -11.35 -9.04 9.49
CA LYS A 143 -11.61 -9.94 10.62
C LYS A 143 -10.48 -10.94 10.91
N ASP A 144 -9.70 -11.27 9.88
CA ASP A 144 -8.60 -12.21 9.95
C ASP A 144 -7.27 -11.54 10.29
N TYR A 145 -7.20 -10.20 10.28
CA TYR A 145 -6.03 -9.45 10.76
C TYR A 145 -5.75 -9.76 12.24
N GLN A 146 -4.58 -10.31 12.52
CA GLN A 146 -4.17 -10.77 13.85
C GLN A 146 -3.13 -9.88 14.54
N GLY A 147 -2.77 -8.77 13.93
CA GLY A 147 -1.74 -7.86 14.41
C GLY A 147 -0.41 -8.04 13.66
N PHE A 148 0.32 -6.95 13.54
CA PHE A 148 1.54 -6.85 12.75
C PHE A 148 2.70 -7.77 13.23
N ASN A 149 2.63 -8.29 14.46
CA ASN A 149 3.65 -9.16 15.03
C ASN A 149 3.35 -10.66 14.83
N ASN A 150 2.24 -11.01 14.24
CA ASN A 150 1.84 -12.39 13.96
C ASN A 150 2.18 -12.72 12.51
N CYS A 151 3.30 -13.44 12.32
CA CYS A 151 3.75 -13.88 11.01
C CYS A 151 3.23 -15.28 10.74
N PRO A 152 2.44 -15.49 9.68
CA PRO A 152 2.12 -16.84 9.24
C PRO A 152 3.40 -17.61 8.88
N ASP A 153 3.43 -18.90 9.23
CA ASP A 153 4.56 -19.78 8.90
C ASP A 153 4.69 -19.90 7.37
N GLY A 154 5.82 -19.47 6.84
CA GLY A 154 6.14 -19.58 5.41
C GLY A 154 5.96 -18.29 4.61
N SER A 155 5.42 -17.22 5.19
CA SER A 155 5.36 -15.91 4.55
C SER A 155 6.72 -15.19 4.59
N LEU A 156 6.96 -14.31 3.62
CA LEU A 156 8.12 -13.41 3.62
C LEU A 156 7.94 -12.21 4.56
N GLY A 157 6.70 -11.85 4.87
CA GLY A 157 6.32 -10.75 5.73
C GLY A 157 5.23 -11.14 6.75
N CYS A 158 4.96 -10.25 7.70
CA CYS A 158 4.04 -10.48 8.80
C CYS A 158 2.84 -9.53 8.69
N VAL A 159 2.10 -9.58 7.60
CA VAL A 159 1.15 -8.49 7.32
C VAL A 159 -0.11 -8.93 6.59
N ASN A 160 -0.42 -10.21 6.63
CA ASN A 160 -1.64 -10.71 6.02
C ASN A 160 -2.87 -10.02 6.61
N ASP A 161 -3.88 -9.78 5.82
CA ASP A 161 -5.14 -9.11 6.19
C ASP A 161 -5.00 -7.67 6.72
N ASP A 162 -3.85 -7.05 6.56
CA ASP A 162 -3.55 -5.72 7.11
C ASP A 162 -4.26 -4.60 6.33
N VAL A 163 -5.58 -4.63 6.35
CA VAL A 163 -6.45 -3.66 5.68
C VAL A 163 -7.53 -3.13 6.62
N ALA A 164 -7.73 -1.81 6.58
CA ALA A 164 -8.76 -1.11 7.31
C ALA A 164 -9.51 -0.10 6.44
N VAL A 165 -10.76 0.17 6.83
CA VAL A 165 -11.56 1.28 6.31
C VAL A 165 -11.88 2.24 7.44
N ILE A 166 -11.44 3.48 7.31
CA ILE A 166 -11.72 4.56 8.26
C ILE A 166 -12.94 5.33 7.77
N THR A 167 -13.96 5.47 8.64
CA THR A 167 -15.16 6.25 8.36
C THR A 167 -15.01 7.65 8.94
N LEU A 168 -15.08 8.66 8.10
CA LEU A 168 -14.98 10.07 8.48
C LEU A 168 -16.25 10.55 9.20
N SER A 169 -16.11 11.46 10.16
CA SER A 169 -17.24 12.09 10.88
C SER A 169 -18.08 13.00 9.99
N GLN A 170 -17.54 13.49 8.88
CA GLN A 170 -18.22 14.31 7.88
C GLN A 170 -17.66 14.02 6.49
N ASP A 171 -18.28 14.56 5.45
CA ASP A 171 -17.84 14.36 4.06
C ASP A 171 -16.44 14.97 3.84
N ALA A 172 -15.62 14.28 3.07
CA ALA A 172 -14.33 14.78 2.60
C ALA A 172 -14.50 16.04 1.75
N PRO A 173 -13.48 16.92 1.69
CA PRO A 173 -13.53 18.09 0.81
C PRO A 173 -13.72 17.70 -0.66
N ASP A 174 -14.52 18.48 -1.40
CA ASP A 174 -14.77 18.24 -2.84
C ASP A 174 -13.49 18.37 -3.70
N THR A 175 -12.43 18.96 -3.15
CA THR A 175 -11.10 19.03 -3.77
C THR A 175 -10.31 17.72 -3.70
N ALA A 176 -10.73 16.77 -2.87
CA ALA A 176 -10.10 15.48 -2.72
C ALA A 176 -10.70 14.46 -3.72
N LYS A 177 -9.87 13.86 -4.53
CA LYS A 177 -10.28 12.83 -5.50
C LYS A 177 -10.73 11.56 -4.77
N ILE A 178 -11.86 10.98 -5.18
CA ILE A 178 -12.32 9.66 -4.75
C ILE A 178 -11.79 8.64 -5.76
N TYR A 179 -11.00 7.67 -5.30
CA TYR A 179 -10.44 6.63 -6.15
C TYR A 179 -11.37 5.43 -6.26
N LYS A 180 -11.37 4.84 -7.45
CA LYS A 180 -11.97 3.53 -7.70
C LYS A 180 -10.96 2.45 -7.31
N VAL A 181 -11.44 1.26 -6.94
CA VAL A 181 -10.61 0.12 -6.59
C VAL A 181 -10.68 -0.90 -7.72
N ALA A 182 -9.54 -1.27 -8.27
CA ALA A 182 -9.47 -2.40 -9.20
C ALA A 182 -9.49 -3.70 -8.39
N VAL A 183 -10.38 -4.62 -8.80
CA VAL A 183 -10.60 -5.88 -8.07
C VAL A 183 -10.07 -7.11 -8.80
N ASN A 184 -9.31 -6.89 -9.84
CA ASN A 184 -8.69 -7.97 -10.60
C ASN A 184 -7.38 -8.41 -9.96
N PRO A 185 -6.97 -9.67 -10.19
CA PRO A 185 -5.67 -10.14 -9.76
C PRO A 185 -4.54 -9.27 -10.32
N LEU A 186 -3.59 -8.89 -9.47
CA LEU A 186 -2.32 -8.32 -9.91
C LEU A 186 -1.48 -9.39 -10.62
N THR A 187 -0.55 -8.95 -11.44
CA THR A 187 0.45 -9.83 -12.07
C THR A 187 1.86 -9.32 -11.76
N THR A 188 2.81 -10.22 -11.66
CA THR A 188 4.23 -9.85 -11.62
C THR A 188 4.60 -9.03 -12.86
N GLY A 189 5.46 -8.04 -12.69
CA GLY A 189 5.79 -7.06 -13.72
C GLY A 189 4.74 -5.94 -13.89
N THR A 190 3.70 -5.88 -13.04
CA THR A 190 2.77 -4.75 -13.04
C THR A 190 3.47 -3.50 -12.51
N HIS A 191 3.47 -2.43 -13.31
CA HIS A 191 3.97 -1.13 -12.90
C HIS A 191 3.01 -0.45 -11.93
N ILE A 192 3.51 -0.06 -10.76
CA ILE A 192 2.73 0.59 -9.71
C ILE A 192 3.28 1.98 -9.38
N THR A 193 2.40 2.85 -8.93
CA THR A 193 2.74 4.15 -8.36
C THR A 193 2.32 4.18 -6.90
N MET A 194 3.29 4.24 -5.98
CA MET A 194 3.05 4.34 -4.55
C MET A 194 2.96 5.80 -4.15
N VAL A 195 2.11 6.10 -3.15
CA VAL A 195 1.96 7.47 -2.63
C VAL A 195 1.79 7.45 -1.12
N GLY A 196 2.49 8.36 -0.43
CA GLY A 196 2.37 8.42 1.02
C GLY A 196 2.97 9.66 1.67
N TYR A 197 3.04 9.63 3.00
CA TYR A 197 3.50 10.71 3.88
C TYR A 197 4.59 10.25 4.86
N GLY A 198 5.20 9.10 4.57
CA GLY A 198 6.13 8.43 5.46
C GLY A 198 7.56 8.97 5.46
N THR A 199 8.47 8.16 5.96
CA THR A 199 9.91 8.40 6.00
C THR A 199 10.51 8.35 4.59
N SER A 200 11.41 9.29 4.25
CA SER A 200 12.06 9.39 2.94
C SER A 200 13.59 9.39 3.03
N GLY A 201 14.19 9.29 1.89
CA GLY A 201 15.61 9.26 1.65
C GLY A 201 15.91 8.91 0.20
N ASP A 202 17.02 8.25 -0.05
CA ASP A 202 17.39 7.78 -1.38
C ASP A 202 17.99 6.36 -1.33
N GLY A 203 17.95 5.66 -2.46
CA GLY A 203 18.42 4.29 -2.57
C GLY A 203 19.90 4.06 -2.26
N VAL A 204 20.69 5.13 -2.15
CA VAL A 204 22.12 5.06 -1.80
C VAL A 204 22.33 5.17 -0.30
N ASN A 205 21.66 6.13 0.34
CA ASN A 205 21.87 6.49 1.73
C ASN A 205 20.82 5.89 2.67
N GLY A 206 19.70 5.40 2.13
CA GLY A 206 18.56 4.92 2.91
C GLY A 206 17.73 6.07 3.48
N TYR A 207 17.05 5.83 4.60
CA TYR A 207 16.17 6.81 5.22
C TYR A 207 16.96 7.87 6.02
N TYR A 208 16.72 9.15 5.73
CA TYR A 208 17.28 10.30 6.48
C TYR A 208 16.30 11.47 6.61
N ILE A 209 15.07 11.31 6.15
CA ILE A 209 14.00 12.31 6.21
C ILE A 209 12.85 11.74 7.03
N SER A 210 12.42 12.44 8.07
CA SER A 210 11.30 12.03 8.94
C SER A 210 9.95 12.25 8.27
N PRO A 211 8.87 11.53 8.68
CA PRO A 211 7.53 11.71 8.16
C PRO A 211 6.97 13.12 8.42
N ASP A 212 6.15 13.62 7.51
CA ASP A 212 5.40 14.88 7.68
C ASP A 212 4.00 14.78 7.06
N PHE A 213 2.98 15.05 7.86
CA PHE A 213 1.59 14.97 7.44
C PHE A 213 1.17 15.99 6.36
N ARG A 214 2.06 16.89 5.96
CA ARG A 214 1.82 17.95 4.95
C ARG A 214 2.53 17.70 3.64
N ILE A 215 3.51 16.81 3.60
CA ILE A 215 4.33 16.61 2.41
C ILE A 215 4.12 15.20 1.90
N LYS A 216 3.33 15.13 0.86
CA LYS A 216 3.04 13.90 0.12
C LYS A 216 4.09 13.68 -0.96
N ARG A 217 4.50 12.43 -1.13
CA ARG A 217 5.38 12.00 -2.21
C ARG A 217 4.77 10.84 -2.97
N SER A 218 5.20 10.71 -4.22
CA SER A 218 4.88 9.54 -5.05
C SER A 218 6.16 8.94 -5.61
N GLY A 219 6.16 7.62 -5.81
CA GLY A 219 7.25 6.88 -6.41
C GLY A 219 6.73 5.72 -7.25
N GLU A 220 7.59 5.12 -8.03
CA GLU A 220 7.24 4.06 -8.96
C GLU A 220 8.07 2.80 -8.70
N ASN A 221 7.47 1.63 -8.95
CA ASN A 221 8.16 0.34 -8.91
C ASN A 221 7.37 -0.70 -9.71
N TYR A 222 7.87 -1.92 -9.83
CA TYR A 222 7.16 -3.08 -10.37
C TYR A 222 6.80 -4.06 -9.26
N VAL A 223 5.71 -4.79 -9.44
CA VAL A 223 5.34 -5.92 -8.58
C VAL A 223 6.20 -7.13 -8.96
N ASP A 224 6.95 -7.69 -8.03
CA ASP A 224 7.86 -8.79 -8.27
C ASP A 224 7.28 -10.14 -7.86
N LEU A 225 6.61 -10.18 -6.72
CA LEU A 225 6.08 -11.40 -6.15
C LEU A 225 4.67 -11.17 -5.62
N ILE A 226 3.85 -12.21 -5.67
CA ILE A 226 2.49 -12.23 -5.14
C ILE A 226 2.35 -13.45 -4.27
N GLU A 227 1.88 -13.25 -3.07
CA GLU A 227 1.54 -14.28 -2.11
C GLU A 227 0.03 -14.46 -2.05
N LEU A 228 -0.42 -15.70 -1.95
CA LEU A 228 -1.82 -16.06 -1.86
C LEU A 228 -2.25 -16.13 -0.39
N ASP A 229 -3.52 -16.31 -0.19
CA ASP A 229 -4.27 -16.41 1.05
C ASP A 229 -3.58 -17.37 2.07
N ASP A 230 -3.22 -16.87 3.24
CA ASP A 230 -2.53 -17.64 4.26
C ASP A 230 -3.47 -18.61 4.99
N GLU A 231 -4.77 -18.33 5.08
CA GLU A 231 -5.76 -19.29 5.55
C GLU A 231 -5.91 -20.49 4.61
N GLN A 232 -5.48 -20.36 3.36
CA GLN A 232 -5.39 -21.45 2.38
C GLN A 232 -3.97 -22.02 2.25
N ASN A 233 -3.08 -21.76 3.23
CA ASN A 233 -1.68 -22.19 3.25
C ASN A 233 -0.88 -21.75 2.03
N PHE A 234 -1.16 -20.59 1.47
CA PHE A 234 -0.50 -20.00 0.29
C PHE A 234 -0.59 -20.86 -1.00
N GLU A 235 -1.46 -21.87 -1.03
CA GLU A 235 -1.62 -22.78 -2.18
C GLU A 235 -2.90 -22.50 -2.98
N GLY A 236 -3.75 -21.58 -2.51
CA GLY A 236 -5.04 -21.25 -3.13
C GLY A 236 -5.61 -19.95 -2.59
N GLY A 237 -6.90 -19.72 -2.84
CA GLY A 237 -7.58 -18.51 -2.38
C GLY A 237 -7.29 -17.28 -3.22
N ASN A 238 -7.48 -16.11 -2.62
CA ASN A 238 -7.24 -14.83 -3.24
C ASN A 238 -5.74 -14.46 -3.19
N GLN A 239 -5.37 -13.47 -4.00
CA GLN A 239 -4.09 -12.81 -3.83
C GLN A 239 -4.20 -11.86 -2.63
N GLU A 240 -3.27 -11.95 -1.70
CA GLU A 240 -3.29 -11.13 -0.50
C GLU A 240 -2.18 -10.11 -0.46
N VAL A 241 -0.94 -10.53 -0.65
CA VAL A 241 0.24 -9.70 -0.46
C VAL A 241 0.99 -9.57 -1.77
N PHE A 242 1.37 -8.35 -2.13
CA PHE A 242 2.38 -8.12 -3.16
C PHE A 242 3.70 -7.76 -2.50
N TYR A 243 4.78 -8.07 -3.19
CA TYR A 243 6.14 -7.65 -2.86
C TYR A 243 6.79 -6.98 -4.06
N ALA A 244 7.66 -6.02 -3.77
CA ALA A 244 8.54 -5.38 -4.73
C ALA A 244 9.90 -5.17 -4.08
N ASP A 245 11.00 -5.42 -4.78
CA ASP A 245 12.29 -5.00 -4.27
C ASP A 245 12.68 -3.61 -4.80
N PHE A 246 13.61 -2.99 -4.11
CA PHE A 246 14.09 -1.66 -4.44
C PHE A 246 15.43 -1.80 -5.14
N ASP A 247 15.37 -1.86 -6.46
CA ASP A 247 16.49 -2.15 -7.34
C ASP A 247 17.35 -0.92 -7.64
N GLY A 248 18.62 -1.17 -7.84
CA GLY A 248 19.51 -0.13 -8.32
C GLY A 248 20.99 -0.41 -8.05
N ARG A 249 21.85 0.20 -8.84
CA ARG A 249 23.30 0.05 -8.76
C ARG A 249 23.77 -1.40 -8.81
N GLY A 250 23.09 -2.23 -9.61
CA GLY A 250 23.38 -3.65 -9.77
C GLY A 250 22.91 -4.52 -8.59
N ARG A 251 22.08 -3.99 -7.72
CA ARG A 251 21.37 -4.74 -6.69
C ARG A 251 19.96 -5.04 -7.20
N ASP A 252 19.67 -6.28 -7.41
CA ASP A 252 18.40 -6.87 -7.77
C ASP A 252 18.25 -8.10 -6.88
N THR A 253 17.63 -7.87 -5.73
CA THR A 253 17.68 -8.82 -4.63
C THR A 253 16.79 -10.02 -4.88
N PHE A 254 15.61 -9.82 -5.44
CA PHE A 254 14.71 -10.92 -5.73
C PHE A 254 15.21 -11.78 -6.89
N CYS A 255 15.78 -11.18 -7.93
CA CYS A 255 16.41 -11.94 -9.00
C CYS A 255 17.61 -12.75 -8.48
N ASN A 256 18.47 -12.11 -7.69
CA ASN A 256 19.70 -12.74 -7.22
C ASN A 256 19.49 -13.82 -6.14
N LEU A 257 18.47 -13.68 -5.27
CA LEU A 257 18.23 -14.61 -4.16
C LEU A 257 17.10 -15.60 -4.43
N LEU A 258 16.09 -15.19 -5.18
CA LEU A 258 14.84 -15.95 -5.35
C LEU A 258 14.63 -16.44 -6.78
N ASP A 259 15.50 -16.06 -7.74
CA ASP A 259 15.32 -16.33 -9.19
C ASP A 259 14.02 -15.71 -9.74
N ILE A 260 13.57 -14.58 -9.15
CA ILE A 260 12.39 -13.81 -9.54
C ILE A 260 12.90 -12.54 -10.20
N CYS A 261 13.01 -12.54 -11.52
CA CYS A 261 13.56 -11.44 -12.28
C CYS A 261 12.42 -10.77 -13.07
N THR A 262 12.00 -9.62 -12.62
CA THR A 262 10.97 -8.76 -13.25
C THR A 262 11.61 -7.57 -13.94
N PRO A 263 10.85 -6.74 -14.69
CA PRO A 263 11.39 -5.49 -15.19
C PRO A 263 11.79 -4.57 -14.04
N ILE A 264 12.91 -3.87 -14.18
CA ILE A 264 13.41 -2.87 -13.24
C ILE A 264 13.31 -1.47 -13.86
N LEU A 265 13.15 -0.46 -13.03
CA LEU A 265 13.22 0.94 -13.45
C LEU A 265 14.68 1.42 -13.46
N PRO A 266 15.00 2.52 -14.18
CA PRO A 266 16.31 3.16 -14.05
C PRO A 266 16.62 3.56 -12.60
N ASN A 267 17.90 3.56 -12.21
CA ASN A 267 18.36 3.90 -10.86
C ASN A 267 17.88 5.27 -10.33
N ASP A 268 17.50 6.17 -11.21
CA ASP A 268 16.99 7.51 -10.90
C ASP A 268 15.45 7.61 -11.01
N ARG A 269 14.74 6.48 -11.00
CA ARG A 269 13.27 6.42 -11.09
C ARG A 269 12.65 5.45 -10.11
N GLU A 270 13.34 4.38 -9.78
CA GLU A 270 12.83 3.38 -8.88
C GLU A 270 12.73 3.91 -7.45
N SER A 271 11.66 3.56 -6.78
CA SER A 271 11.32 4.06 -5.46
C SER A 271 10.92 2.93 -4.52
N GLY A 272 11.29 3.07 -3.25
CA GLY A 272 10.77 2.24 -2.15
C GLY A 272 9.79 3.00 -1.27
N ILE A 273 9.31 2.37 -0.22
CA ILE A 273 8.46 2.98 0.81
C ILE A 273 9.15 2.98 2.17
N GLY A 274 8.68 3.82 3.10
CA GLY A 274 9.20 3.91 4.47
C GLY A 274 8.11 4.05 5.53
N GLY A 275 8.51 4.07 6.81
CA GLY A 275 7.59 4.16 7.94
C GLY A 275 6.70 5.41 7.86
N GLY A 276 5.37 5.22 7.89
CA GLY A 276 4.36 6.26 7.70
C GLY A 276 3.72 6.28 6.30
N ASP A 277 4.29 5.57 5.30
CA ASP A 277 3.60 5.27 4.04
C ASP A 277 2.56 4.16 4.22
N SER A 278 2.56 3.52 5.35
CA SER A 278 1.58 2.51 5.78
C SER A 278 0.15 2.91 5.49
N GLY A 279 -0.60 2.06 4.80
CA GLY A 279 -1.97 2.31 4.35
C GLY A 279 -2.10 3.24 3.14
N GLY A 280 -1.01 3.88 2.72
CA GLY A 280 -0.94 4.66 1.49
C GLY A 280 -1.19 3.78 0.27
N PRO A 281 -1.78 4.34 -0.82
CA PRO A 281 -2.13 3.57 -1.99
C PRO A 281 -0.94 3.18 -2.84
N SER A 282 -1.02 2.00 -3.42
CA SER A 282 -0.38 1.62 -4.67
C SER A 282 -1.41 1.64 -5.79
N PHE A 283 -1.13 2.41 -6.83
CA PHE A 283 -2.02 2.64 -7.97
C PHE A 283 -1.49 1.98 -9.24
N VAL A 284 -2.43 1.59 -10.10
CA VAL A 284 -2.18 1.31 -11.52
C VAL A 284 -2.99 2.29 -12.37
N GLU A 285 -2.43 2.76 -13.45
CA GLU A 285 -3.17 3.58 -14.41
C GLU A 285 -3.98 2.69 -15.35
N MET A 286 -5.30 2.82 -15.28
CA MET A 286 -6.26 2.08 -16.10
C MET A 286 -7.30 3.06 -16.67
N TYR A 287 -7.57 2.99 -17.96
CA TYR A 287 -8.53 3.88 -18.65
C TYR A 287 -8.24 5.38 -18.49
N GLY A 288 -6.98 5.76 -18.33
CA GLY A 288 -6.58 7.15 -18.07
C GLY A 288 -6.88 7.64 -16.65
N GLU A 289 -7.20 6.73 -15.72
CA GLU A 289 -7.42 7.03 -14.31
C GLU A 289 -6.51 6.17 -13.42
N LEU A 290 -6.14 6.71 -12.27
CA LEU A 290 -5.48 5.93 -11.22
C LEU A 290 -6.51 5.07 -10.50
N MET A 291 -6.29 3.76 -10.50
CA MET A 291 -7.07 2.77 -9.76
C MET A 291 -6.26 2.27 -8.57
N LEU A 292 -6.87 2.27 -7.40
CA LEU A 292 -6.28 1.65 -6.21
C LEU A 292 -6.23 0.14 -6.41
N VAL A 293 -5.04 -0.46 -6.36
CA VAL A 293 -4.85 -1.91 -6.48
C VAL A 293 -4.35 -2.55 -5.20
N ALA A 294 -3.60 -1.79 -4.39
CA ALA A 294 -3.08 -2.26 -3.11
C ALA A 294 -2.86 -1.08 -2.15
N ASN A 295 -2.70 -1.36 -0.86
CA ASN A 295 -2.13 -0.42 0.10
C ASN A 295 -0.67 -0.79 0.38
N ASN A 296 0.13 0.17 0.79
CA ASN A 296 1.49 -0.05 1.27
C ASN A 296 1.43 -0.46 2.74
N THR A 297 2.18 -1.46 3.15
CA THR A 297 2.05 -2.00 4.50
C THR A 297 3.40 -2.11 5.21
N PHE A 298 4.42 -2.64 4.56
CA PHE A 298 5.70 -2.94 5.19
C PHE A 298 6.87 -2.69 4.26
N SER A 299 8.05 -2.49 4.86
CA SER A 299 9.34 -2.57 4.19
C SER A 299 10.28 -3.49 4.97
N GLY A 300 11.22 -4.11 4.29
CA GLY A 300 12.12 -5.05 4.91
C GLY A 300 13.47 -5.15 4.20
N ARG A 301 14.39 -5.90 4.81
CA ARG A 301 15.70 -6.23 4.24
C ARG A 301 16.09 -7.65 4.57
N PHE A 302 16.88 -8.25 3.74
CA PHE A 302 17.49 -9.54 4.05
C PHE A 302 18.69 -9.35 5.00
N THR A 303 18.66 -10.02 6.14
CA THR A 303 19.66 -9.84 7.21
C THR A 303 21.07 -10.35 6.83
N ASN A 304 21.15 -11.22 5.83
CA ASN A 304 22.41 -11.72 5.27
C ASN A 304 23.02 -10.79 4.20
N LEU A 305 22.34 -9.69 3.84
CA LEU A 305 22.85 -8.69 2.92
C LEU A 305 23.29 -7.42 3.68
N PRO A 306 24.33 -6.72 3.20
CA PRO A 306 24.90 -5.57 3.89
C PRO A 306 24.14 -4.25 3.63
N TYR A 307 22.86 -4.32 3.23
CA TYR A 307 22.07 -3.15 2.87
C TYR A 307 21.34 -2.60 4.09
N GLY A 308 21.37 -1.28 4.27
CA GLY A 308 20.61 -0.56 5.29
C GLY A 308 19.15 -0.38 4.88
N GLU A 309 18.33 0.00 5.83
CA GLU A 309 16.91 0.28 5.58
C GLU A 309 16.73 1.40 4.55
N GLY A 310 15.83 1.18 3.59
CA GLY A 310 15.53 2.12 2.50
C GLY A 310 16.64 2.27 1.46
N GLN A 311 17.68 1.43 1.49
CA GLN A 311 18.69 1.37 0.44
C GLN A 311 18.29 0.42 -0.69
N PHE A 312 18.88 0.61 -1.86
CA PHE A 312 18.79 -0.38 -2.94
C PHE A 312 19.17 -1.78 -2.44
N GLY A 313 18.39 -2.77 -2.83
CA GLY A 313 18.49 -4.15 -2.39
C GLY A 313 17.62 -4.49 -1.17
N THR A 314 16.84 -3.54 -0.67
CA THR A 314 15.74 -3.79 0.28
C THR A 314 14.44 -4.14 -0.49
N TYR A 315 13.38 -4.49 0.22
CA TYR A 315 12.09 -4.80 -0.37
C TYR A 315 10.95 -4.18 0.44
N PHE A 316 9.79 -4.13 -0.16
CA PHE A 316 8.56 -3.66 0.49
C PHE A 316 7.36 -4.42 -0.07
N GLY A 317 6.21 -4.16 0.50
CA GLY A 317 4.97 -4.75 0.01
C GLY A 317 3.73 -4.20 0.67
N GLY A 318 2.61 -4.84 0.38
CA GLY A 318 1.31 -4.44 0.92
C GLY A 318 0.19 -5.35 0.47
N ILE A 319 -1.02 -5.00 0.88
CA ILE A 319 -2.21 -5.81 0.72
C ILE A 319 -2.92 -5.50 -0.59
N ILE A 320 -3.22 -6.54 -1.37
CA ILE A 320 -3.89 -6.45 -2.67
C ILE A 320 -5.40 -6.30 -2.48
N MET A 321 -5.96 -5.16 -2.85
CA MET A 321 -7.37 -4.80 -2.60
C MET A 321 -8.38 -5.75 -3.24
N GLY A 322 -8.01 -6.42 -4.32
CA GLY A 322 -8.88 -7.37 -5.03
C GLY A 322 -9.33 -8.54 -4.18
N GLY A 323 -8.47 -9.05 -3.30
CA GLY A 323 -8.78 -10.11 -2.33
C GLY A 323 -9.83 -9.69 -1.31
N TYR A 324 -9.85 -8.41 -0.98
CA TYR A 324 -10.67 -7.85 0.09
C TYR A 324 -11.93 -7.10 -0.38
N LYS A 325 -12.36 -7.29 -1.62
CA LYS A 325 -13.49 -6.57 -2.23
C LYS A 325 -14.78 -6.62 -1.41
N ASP A 326 -15.10 -7.77 -0.82
CA ASP A 326 -16.34 -7.97 -0.05
C ASP A 326 -16.27 -7.27 1.32
N PHE A 327 -15.10 -7.29 1.96
CA PHE A 327 -14.81 -6.50 3.15
C PHE A 327 -14.93 -4.99 2.83
N LEU A 328 -14.26 -4.51 1.79
CA LEU A 328 -14.29 -3.11 1.39
C LEU A 328 -15.71 -2.64 1.06
N TYR A 329 -16.48 -3.47 0.33
CA TYR A 329 -17.88 -3.15 0.02
C TYR A 329 -18.72 -3.03 1.29
N THR A 330 -18.59 -3.97 2.21
CA THR A 330 -19.34 -3.98 3.47
C THR A 330 -18.93 -2.82 4.37
N ALA A 331 -17.65 -2.60 4.58
CA ALA A 331 -17.10 -1.57 5.46
C ALA A 331 -17.41 -0.13 4.96
N THR A 332 -17.59 0.06 3.65
CA THR A 332 -17.98 1.35 3.07
C THR A 332 -19.51 1.52 2.95
N GLY A 333 -20.29 0.54 3.39
CA GLY A 333 -21.76 0.53 3.23
C GLY A 333 -22.18 0.51 1.75
N GLY A 334 -21.43 -0.16 0.90
CA GLY A 334 -21.67 -0.28 -0.54
C GLY A 334 -21.37 1.00 -1.34
N LYS A 335 -20.68 1.97 -0.76
CA LYS A 335 -20.39 3.27 -1.40
C LYS A 335 -19.03 3.37 -2.08
N ILE A 336 -18.36 2.25 -2.28
CA ILE A 336 -17.09 2.14 -2.99
C ILE A 336 -17.32 1.75 -4.45
N ALA A 337 -16.51 2.27 -5.36
CA ALA A 337 -16.53 1.88 -6.77
C ALA A 337 -15.49 0.76 -7.00
N LEU A 338 -15.97 -0.47 -7.15
CA LEU A 338 -15.16 -1.63 -7.50
C LEU A 338 -15.18 -1.81 -9.02
N VAL A 339 -14.01 -1.86 -9.67
CA VAL A 339 -13.87 -1.89 -11.12
C VAL A 339 -13.15 -3.16 -11.56
N PRO A 340 -13.80 -4.02 -12.37
CA PRO A 340 -13.14 -5.17 -12.98
C PRO A 340 -12.29 -4.73 -14.19
N GLU A 341 -11.32 -5.56 -14.59
CA GLU A 341 -10.49 -5.29 -15.77
C GLU A 341 -11.28 -5.25 -17.11
N PRO A 342 -10.68 -4.57 -18.14
CA PRO A 342 -11.29 -4.43 -19.46
C PRO A 342 -11.65 -5.74 -20.16
N THR A 343 -10.85 -6.78 -19.94
CA THR A 343 -11.02 -8.07 -20.60
C THR A 343 -12.36 -8.74 -20.29
N SER A 344 -12.84 -8.61 -19.07
CA SER A 344 -14.15 -9.17 -18.68
C SER A 344 -15.30 -8.43 -19.36
N ILE A 345 -15.20 -7.11 -19.51
CA ILE A 345 -16.21 -6.28 -20.20
C ILE A 345 -16.16 -6.51 -21.70
N ALA A 346 -14.96 -6.64 -22.29
CA ALA A 346 -14.79 -6.93 -23.70
C ALA A 346 -15.30 -8.34 -24.07
N LEU A 347 -15.06 -9.34 -23.23
CA LEU A 347 -15.59 -10.70 -23.40
C LEU A 347 -17.11 -10.76 -23.24
N LEU A 348 -17.68 -10.04 -22.29
CA LEU A 348 -19.14 -9.87 -22.15
C LEU A 348 -19.75 -9.19 -23.37
N GLY A 349 -19.11 -8.13 -23.89
CA GLY A 349 -19.54 -7.43 -25.10
C GLY A 349 -19.47 -8.31 -26.34
N LEU A 350 -18.37 -9.05 -26.54
CA LEU A 350 -18.21 -10.03 -27.61
C LEU A 350 -19.21 -11.19 -27.49
N GLY A 351 -19.42 -11.71 -26.28
CA GLY A 351 -20.41 -12.75 -26.01
C GLY A 351 -21.83 -12.30 -26.36
N ALA A 352 -22.20 -11.08 -25.98
CA ALA A 352 -23.51 -10.50 -26.31
C ALA A 352 -23.68 -10.26 -27.82
N LEU A 353 -22.62 -9.82 -28.51
CA LEU A 353 -22.64 -9.66 -29.97
C LEU A 353 -22.77 -11.00 -30.71
N MET A 354 -22.09 -12.06 -30.24
CA MET A 354 -22.21 -13.39 -30.81
C MET A 354 -23.61 -13.99 -30.59
N LEU A 355 -24.19 -13.82 -29.39
CA LEU A 355 -25.53 -14.25 -29.08
C LEU A 355 -26.59 -13.48 -29.90
N GLY A 356 -26.42 -12.19 -30.06
CA GLY A 356 -27.27 -11.35 -30.91
C GLY A 356 -27.20 -11.72 -32.40
N GLY A 357 -25.99 -12.05 -32.89
CA GLY A 357 -25.78 -12.54 -34.26
C GLY A 357 -26.42 -13.93 -34.52
N ALA A 358 -26.31 -14.83 -33.55
CA ALA A 358 -26.94 -16.17 -33.66
C ALA A 358 -28.47 -16.11 -33.61
N ALA A 359 -29.03 -15.21 -32.79
CA ALA A 359 -30.49 -14.99 -32.73
C ALA A 359 -31.05 -14.36 -34.01
N ARG A 360 -30.30 -13.47 -34.69
CA ARG A 360 -30.68 -12.92 -36.00
C ARG A 360 -30.70 -14.02 -37.10
N ARG A 361 -29.71 -14.92 -37.14
CA ARG A 361 -29.65 -16.00 -38.11
C ARG A 361 -30.77 -17.04 -37.95
N ARG A 362 -31.29 -17.23 -36.72
CA ARG A 362 -32.44 -18.10 -36.48
C ARG A 362 -33.77 -17.52 -36.91
N LYS A 363 -33.90 -16.21 -37.02
CA LYS A 363 -35.12 -15.55 -37.50
C LYS A 363 -35.20 -15.42 -39.03
N GLN A 364 -34.12 -15.73 -39.75
CA GLN A 364 -34.07 -15.70 -41.24
C GLN A 364 -34.19 -17.09 -41.89
N LYS A 365 -34.39 -18.12 -41.10
CA LYS A 365 -34.82 -19.49 -41.56
C LYS A 365 -36.26 -19.72 -41.09
#